data_8a806f95ccc987b77302591b4479144b
#
_entry.id   8a806f95ccc987b77302591b4479144b
#
_cell.length_a   1.000
_cell.length_b   1.000
_cell.length_c   1.000
_cell.angle_alpha   90.00
_cell.angle_beta   90.00
_cell.angle_gamma   90.00
#
_symmetry.space_group_name_H-M   'P 1'
#
loop_
_entity.id
_entity.type
_entity.pdbx_description
1 polymer ?
#
loop_
_entity_poly.entity_id
_entity_poly.type
_entity_poly.pdbx_seq_one_letter_code
_entity_poly.pdbx_strand_id
1 'polypeptide(L)'
;MSVEENIEVVRRFGEALTNRDWAAFDDLVAEDCEWTDVPSGRTMHGRDELIVGCKSFATAFPDFSVESVTLIGQGDLVANEWSARGTHDAPLPRPDGGHYEPRGRSFARSGVGIVELRDSQIVRYRDYFDRQTLAQQLGLD
;
A
#
# COMPACT_ATOMS: atom_id res chain seq x y z
N MET A 1 -18.51 3.40 -14.77
CA MET A 1 -18.54 2.95 -13.38
C MET A 1 -19.00 4.04 -12.46
N SER A 2 -19.72 3.68 -11.43
CA SER A 2 -20.13 4.65 -10.43
C SER A 2 -19.01 4.99 -9.46
N VAL A 3 -19.12 6.13 -8.80
CA VAL A 3 -18.20 6.53 -7.72
C VAL A 3 -18.22 5.50 -6.60
N GLU A 4 -19.40 4.99 -6.26
CA GLU A 4 -19.59 3.99 -5.21
C GLU A 4 -18.87 2.68 -5.55
N GLU A 5 -18.91 2.26 -6.80
CA GLU A 5 -18.18 1.07 -7.26
C GLU A 5 -16.67 1.28 -7.16
N ASN A 6 -16.17 2.47 -7.53
CA ASN A 6 -14.76 2.81 -7.40
C ASN A 6 -14.31 2.81 -5.94
N ILE A 7 -15.11 3.36 -5.05
CA ILE A 7 -14.84 3.36 -3.60
C ILE A 7 -14.75 1.92 -3.08
N GLU A 8 -15.66 1.06 -3.51
CA GLU A 8 -15.66 -0.34 -3.09
C GLU A 8 -14.41 -1.09 -3.56
N VAL A 9 -13.95 -0.83 -4.79
CA VAL A 9 -12.69 -1.41 -5.29
C VAL A 9 -11.52 -1.04 -4.38
N VAL A 10 -11.42 0.22 -3.99
CA VAL A 10 -10.33 0.69 -3.12
C VAL A 10 -10.43 0.05 -1.73
N ARG A 11 -11.63 -0.07 -1.17
CA ARG A 11 -11.84 -0.74 0.12
C ARG A 11 -11.38 -2.19 0.06
N ARG A 12 -11.78 -2.91 -0.98
CA ARG A 12 -11.44 -4.32 -1.17
C ARG A 12 -9.95 -4.52 -1.40
N PHE A 13 -9.28 -3.56 -2.01
CA PHE A 13 -7.83 -3.59 -2.19
C PHE A 13 -7.12 -3.63 -0.82
N GLY A 14 -7.51 -2.77 0.12
CA GLY A 14 -6.96 -2.78 1.48
C GLY A 14 -7.21 -4.10 2.21
N GLU A 15 -8.40 -4.67 2.04
CA GLU A 15 -8.73 -5.98 2.62
C GLU A 15 -7.87 -7.09 2.00
N ALA A 16 -7.63 -7.04 0.69
CA ALA A 16 -6.78 -8.02 0.01
C ALA A 16 -5.34 -7.97 0.54
N LEU A 17 -4.79 -6.79 0.78
CA LEU A 17 -3.46 -6.65 1.38
C LEU A 17 -3.42 -7.25 2.79
N THR A 18 -4.39 -6.92 3.63
CA THR A 18 -4.46 -7.40 5.02
C THR A 18 -4.59 -8.93 5.06
N ASN A 19 -5.39 -9.50 4.18
CA ASN A 19 -5.66 -10.93 4.15
C ASN A 19 -4.66 -11.72 3.30
N ARG A 20 -3.68 -11.06 2.67
CA ARG A 20 -2.74 -11.67 1.72
C ARG A 20 -3.47 -12.40 0.60
N ASP A 21 -4.59 -11.85 0.17
CA ASP A 21 -5.40 -12.42 -0.92
C ASP A 21 -4.86 -11.90 -2.26
N TRP A 22 -3.82 -12.55 -2.76
CA TRP A 22 -3.14 -12.13 -3.97
C TRP A 22 -3.96 -12.34 -5.23
N ALA A 23 -4.92 -13.28 -5.21
CA ALA A 23 -5.86 -13.45 -6.32
C ALA A 23 -6.80 -12.24 -6.42
N ALA A 24 -7.33 -11.76 -5.29
CA ALA A 24 -8.12 -10.54 -5.27
C ALA A 24 -7.29 -9.32 -5.68
N PHE A 25 -6.03 -9.25 -5.24
CA PHE A 25 -5.10 -8.19 -5.66
C PHE A 25 -4.99 -8.13 -7.20
N ASP A 26 -4.79 -9.27 -7.84
CA ASP A 26 -4.69 -9.34 -9.30
C ASP A 26 -5.95 -8.85 -10.01
N ASP A 27 -7.12 -9.13 -9.43
CA ASP A 27 -8.40 -8.69 -10.00
C ASP A 27 -8.62 -7.18 -9.84
N LEU A 28 -8.12 -6.60 -8.74
CA LEU A 28 -8.38 -5.21 -8.39
C LEU A 28 -7.36 -4.22 -8.96
N VAL A 29 -6.20 -4.69 -9.39
CA VAL A 29 -5.08 -3.86 -9.86
C VAL A 29 -4.87 -4.10 -11.35
N ALA A 30 -4.82 -3.02 -12.12
CA ALA A 30 -4.56 -3.12 -13.56
C ALA A 30 -3.13 -3.59 -13.82
N GLU A 31 -2.94 -4.31 -14.93
CA GLU A 31 -1.63 -4.81 -15.33
C GLU A 31 -0.60 -3.69 -15.50
N ASP A 32 -1.03 -2.52 -15.97
CA ASP A 32 -0.21 -1.34 -16.20
C ASP A 32 -0.23 -0.33 -15.04
N CYS A 33 -0.64 -0.74 -13.85
CA CYS A 33 -0.74 0.12 -12.68
C CYS A 33 0.58 0.79 -12.33
N GLU A 34 0.52 2.06 -11.95
CA GLU A 34 1.66 2.80 -11.42
C GLU A 34 1.39 3.18 -9.96
N TRP A 35 2.31 2.84 -9.08
CA TRP A 35 2.23 3.18 -7.66
C TRP A 35 3.40 4.09 -7.29
N THR A 36 3.11 5.29 -6.82
CA THR A 36 4.12 6.24 -6.38
C THR A 36 4.10 6.39 -4.88
N ASP A 37 5.23 6.10 -4.25
CA ASP A 37 5.51 6.45 -2.87
C ASP A 37 6.02 7.90 -2.89
N VAL A 38 5.12 8.84 -2.57
CA VAL A 38 5.41 10.26 -2.71
C VAL A 38 6.55 10.72 -1.80
N PRO A 39 6.64 10.28 -0.51
CA PRO A 39 7.75 10.70 0.34
C PRO A 39 9.14 10.35 -0.19
N SER A 40 9.30 9.21 -0.86
CA SER A 40 10.59 8.80 -1.44
C SER A 40 10.75 9.22 -2.90
N GLY A 41 9.65 9.58 -3.57
CA GLY A 41 9.64 9.86 -5.00
C GLY A 41 9.77 8.63 -5.89
N ARG A 42 9.70 7.44 -5.30
CA ARG A 42 9.84 6.17 -6.04
C ARG A 42 8.50 5.74 -6.65
N THR A 43 8.52 5.31 -7.90
CA THR A 43 7.36 4.74 -8.58
C THR A 43 7.62 3.29 -8.94
N MET A 44 6.67 2.42 -8.64
CA MET A 44 6.64 1.04 -9.13
C MET A 44 5.76 0.97 -10.37
N HIS A 45 6.24 0.31 -11.41
CA HIS A 45 5.58 0.23 -12.71
C HIS A 45 5.09 -1.20 -12.96
N GLY A 46 3.79 -1.33 -13.12
CA GLY A 46 3.14 -2.60 -13.42
C GLY A 46 2.75 -3.41 -12.19
N ARG A 47 1.69 -4.20 -12.39
CA ARG A 47 1.15 -5.04 -11.31
C ARG A 47 2.18 -6.03 -10.77
N ASP A 48 3.00 -6.62 -11.64
CA ASP A 48 3.97 -7.63 -11.22
C ASP A 48 5.04 -7.03 -10.29
N GLU A 49 5.53 -5.83 -10.59
CA GLU A 49 6.48 -5.13 -9.72
C GLU A 49 5.83 -4.75 -8.39
N LEU A 50 4.60 -4.28 -8.45
CA LEU A 50 3.86 -3.88 -7.25
C LEU A 50 3.60 -5.07 -6.34
N ILE A 51 3.18 -6.22 -6.87
CA ILE A 51 2.89 -7.38 -6.04
C ILE A 51 4.15 -7.93 -5.35
N VAL A 52 5.30 -7.87 -6.02
CA VAL A 52 6.58 -8.27 -5.40
C VAL A 52 6.88 -7.37 -4.19
N GLY A 53 6.71 -6.05 -4.34
CA GLY A 53 6.90 -5.12 -3.24
C GLY A 53 5.94 -5.36 -2.08
N CYS A 54 4.66 -5.60 -2.39
CA CYS A 54 3.64 -5.88 -1.37
C CYS A 54 3.93 -7.19 -0.62
N LYS A 55 4.33 -8.23 -1.32
CA LYS A 55 4.70 -9.52 -0.70
C LYS A 55 5.92 -9.39 0.19
N SER A 56 6.93 -8.63 -0.23
CA SER A 56 8.12 -8.38 0.58
C SER A 56 7.77 -7.65 1.88
N PHE A 57 6.90 -6.65 1.79
CA PHE A 57 6.42 -5.92 2.96
C PHE A 57 5.61 -6.84 3.89
N ALA A 58 4.72 -7.66 3.33
CA ALA A 58 3.92 -8.60 4.11
C ALA A 58 4.79 -9.64 4.82
N THR A 59 5.92 -10.05 4.21
CA THR A 59 6.87 -10.96 4.84
C THR A 59 7.61 -10.29 6.00
N ALA A 60 8.04 -9.03 5.82
CA ALA A 60 8.73 -8.29 6.87
C ALA A 60 7.81 -7.95 8.04
N PHE A 61 6.50 -7.79 7.79
CA PHE A 61 5.48 -7.45 8.77
C PHE A 61 4.35 -8.48 8.73
N PRO A 62 4.55 -9.67 9.32
CA PRO A 62 3.55 -10.76 9.19
C PRO A 62 2.16 -10.41 9.74
N ASP A 63 2.10 -9.52 10.71
CA ASP A 63 0.86 -9.04 11.32
C ASP A 63 0.33 -7.74 10.70
N PHE A 64 0.87 -7.33 9.54
CA PHE A 64 0.45 -6.11 8.87
C PHE A 64 -1.06 -6.10 8.60
N SER A 65 -1.68 -4.98 8.94
CA SER A 65 -3.07 -4.72 8.57
C SER A 65 -3.24 -3.26 8.16
N VAL A 66 -4.12 -3.02 7.23
CA VAL A 66 -4.50 -1.68 6.77
C VAL A 66 -6.02 -1.62 6.62
N GLU A 67 -6.59 -0.49 7.03
CA GLU A 67 -8.00 -0.23 6.82
C GLU A 67 -8.20 1.16 6.22
N SER A 68 -9.25 1.29 5.42
CA SER A 68 -9.69 2.58 4.91
C SER A 68 -10.53 3.26 5.99
N VAL A 69 -10.08 4.42 6.45
CA VAL A 69 -10.77 5.20 7.48
C VAL A 69 -11.80 6.13 6.83
N THR A 70 -11.40 6.81 5.77
CA THR A 70 -12.27 7.72 5.01
C THR A 70 -12.06 7.48 3.53
N LEU A 71 -13.15 7.31 2.80
CA LEU A 71 -13.15 7.13 1.35
C LEU A 71 -14.03 8.19 0.72
N ILE A 72 -13.45 9.02 -0.13
CA ILE A 72 -14.13 10.09 -0.85
C ILE A 72 -13.86 9.92 -2.33
N GLY A 73 -14.90 9.88 -3.14
CA GLY A 73 -14.76 9.69 -4.58
C GLY A 73 -15.31 10.83 -5.40
N GLN A 74 -14.70 11.06 -6.57
CA GLN A 74 -15.19 11.99 -7.57
C GLN A 74 -14.71 11.53 -8.95
N GLY A 75 -15.63 11.29 -9.87
CA GLY A 75 -15.28 10.76 -11.18
C GLY A 75 -14.52 9.44 -11.05
N ASP A 76 -13.34 9.38 -11.66
CA ASP A 76 -12.48 8.20 -11.64
C ASP A 76 -11.46 8.21 -10.49
N LEU A 77 -11.58 9.17 -9.57
CA LEU A 77 -10.64 9.34 -8.47
C LEU A 77 -11.28 9.00 -7.13
N VAL A 78 -10.48 8.37 -6.26
CA VAL A 78 -10.86 8.11 -4.87
C VAL A 78 -9.72 8.57 -3.98
N ALA A 79 -10.06 9.37 -2.95
CA ALA A 79 -9.14 9.66 -1.86
C ALA A 79 -9.38 8.63 -0.76
N ASN A 80 -8.31 7.94 -0.38
CA ASN A 80 -8.33 6.87 0.62
C ASN A 80 -7.46 7.28 1.80
N GLU A 81 -8.09 7.75 2.86
CA GLU A 81 -7.40 7.92 4.12
C GLU A 81 -7.31 6.56 4.80
N TRP A 82 -6.10 6.09 5.03
CA TRP A 82 -5.86 4.77 5.57
C TRP A 82 -5.11 4.81 6.91
N SER A 83 -5.28 3.75 7.69
CA SER A 83 -4.53 3.51 8.92
C SER A 83 -3.93 2.11 8.83
N ALA A 84 -2.65 1.99 9.15
CA ALA A 84 -1.92 0.72 9.06
C ALA A 84 -1.05 0.49 10.29
N ARG A 85 -0.81 -0.78 10.58
CA ARG A 85 0.04 -1.21 11.69
C ARG A 85 0.74 -2.52 11.34
N GLY A 86 1.86 -2.77 12.00
CA GLY A 86 2.60 -4.00 11.87
C GLY A 86 3.82 -4.05 12.76
N THR A 87 4.39 -5.24 12.92
CA THR A 87 5.60 -5.49 13.70
C THR A 87 6.69 -6.00 12.78
N HIS A 88 7.88 -5.36 12.85
CA HIS A 88 9.03 -5.72 12.02
C HIS A 88 9.65 -7.00 12.55
N ASP A 89 9.39 -8.11 11.88
CA ASP A 89 9.71 -9.45 12.36
C ASP A 89 10.55 -10.28 11.38
N ALA A 90 10.83 -9.75 10.19
CA ALA A 90 11.69 -10.36 9.19
C ALA A 90 12.43 -9.28 8.40
N PRO A 91 13.52 -9.62 7.69
CA PRO A 91 14.28 -8.62 6.93
C PRO A 91 13.42 -7.85 5.93
N LEU A 92 13.62 -6.52 5.88
CA LEU A 92 12.93 -5.62 4.95
C LEU A 92 13.93 -5.16 3.89
N PRO A 93 13.65 -5.39 2.60
CA PRO A 93 14.57 -4.96 1.53
C PRO A 93 14.81 -3.44 1.54
N ARG A 94 16.06 -3.05 1.33
CA ARG A 94 16.48 -1.65 1.19
C ARG A 94 16.64 -1.29 -0.28
N PRO A 95 16.45 -0.01 -0.63
CA PRO A 95 16.67 0.44 -2.02
C PRO A 95 18.07 0.17 -2.56
N ASP A 96 19.09 0.07 -1.69
CA ASP A 96 20.49 -0.17 -2.07
C ASP A 96 20.83 -1.66 -2.28
N GLY A 97 19.84 -2.56 -2.19
CA GLY A 97 20.00 -4.00 -2.34
C GLY A 97 20.29 -4.73 -1.04
N GLY A 98 20.49 -4.02 0.06
CA GLY A 98 20.63 -4.63 1.38
C GLY A 98 19.28 -4.84 2.06
N HIS A 99 19.31 -5.12 3.36
CA HIS A 99 18.12 -5.35 4.17
C HIS A 99 18.23 -4.61 5.49
N TYR A 100 17.08 -4.13 5.99
CA TYR A 100 16.95 -3.75 7.38
C TYR A 100 16.64 -5.00 8.18
N GLU A 101 17.49 -5.31 9.17
CA GLU A 101 17.25 -6.45 10.05
C GLU A 101 16.10 -6.15 11.02
N PRO A 102 15.27 -7.15 11.35
CA PRO A 102 14.13 -6.95 12.25
C PRO A 102 14.60 -6.68 13.67
N ARG A 103 13.91 -5.75 14.34
CA ARG A 103 14.17 -5.38 15.74
C ARG A 103 12.95 -5.64 16.63
N GLY A 104 11.91 -6.26 16.08
CA GLY A 104 10.67 -6.53 16.84
C GLY A 104 9.88 -5.28 17.18
N ARG A 105 10.18 -4.14 16.54
CA ARG A 105 9.47 -2.88 16.78
C ARG A 105 8.21 -2.81 15.93
N SER A 106 7.17 -2.19 16.50
CA SER A 106 5.90 -1.98 15.84
C SER A 106 5.77 -0.56 15.31
N PHE A 107 5.01 -0.42 14.24
CA PHE A 107 4.57 0.87 13.75
C PHE A 107 3.04 0.97 13.77
N ALA A 108 2.54 2.19 13.92
CA ALA A 108 1.16 2.55 13.63
C ALA A 108 1.22 3.88 12.90
N ARG A 109 0.63 3.94 11.71
CA ARG A 109 0.70 5.15 10.88
C ARG A 109 -0.56 5.35 10.09
N SER A 110 -0.77 6.58 9.64
CA SER A 110 -1.85 6.95 8.75
C SER A 110 -1.29 7.64 7.52
N GLY A 111 -2.05 7.62 6.45
CA GLY A 111 -1.71 8.33 5.23
C GLY A 111 -2.93 8.52 4.37
N VAL A 112 -2.71 9.10 3.19
CA VAL A 112 -3.76 9.30 2.20
C VAL A 112 -3.24 8.85 0.83
N GLY A 113 -3.98 7.96 0.20
CA GLY A 113 -3.74 7.58 -1.18
C GLY A 113 -4.70 8.32 -2.10
N ILE A 114 -4.19 8.83 -3.22
CA ILE A 114 -5.03 9.33 -4.30
C ILE A 114 -5.02 8.26 -5.38
N VAL A 115 -6.18 7.67 -5.63
CA VAL A 115 -6.34 6.48 -6.44
C VAL A 115 -7.12 6.80 -7.71
N GLU A 116 -6.58 6.44 -8.86
CA GLU A 116 -7.26 6.56 -10.14
C GLU A 116 -7.68 5.18 -10.62
N LEU A 117 -8.93 5.05 -11.06
CA LEU A 117 -9.51 3.78 -11.47
C LEU A 117 -9.94 3.82 -12.94
N ARG A 118 -9.91 2.65 -13.58
CA ARG A 118 -10.40 2.43 -14.94
C ARG A 118 -10.96 1.01 -14.99
N ASP A 119 -12.22 0.87 -15.41
CA ASP A 119 -12.87 -0.44 -15.59
C ASP A 119 -12.77 -1.35 -14.35
N SER A 120 -13.09 -0.82 -13.18
CA SER A 120 -13.06 -1.54 -11.90
C SER A 120 -11.66 -1.94 -11.43
N GLN A 121 -10.62 -1.31 -11.96
CA GLN A 121 -9.25 -1.59 -11.57
C GLN A 121 -8.48 -0.33 -11.22
N ILE A 122 -7.57 -0.45 -10.28
CA ILE A 122 -6.67 0.63 -9.90
C ILE A 122 -5.58 0.74 -10.97
N VAL A 123 -5.47 1.93 -11.59
CA VAL A 123 -4.45 2.20 -12.62
C VAL A 123 -3.34 3.11 -12.12
N ARG A 124 -3.61 3.89 -11.08
CA ARG A 124 -2.61 4.77 -10.47
C ARG A 124 -2.92 4.94 -9.00
N TYR A 125 -1.88 4.88 -8.17
CA TYR A 125 -1.96 5.12 -6.74
C TYR A 125 -0.82 6.04 -6.34
N ARG A 126 -1.14 7.18 -5.74
CA ARG A 126 -0.13 8.09 -5.15
C ARG A 126 -0.32 8.07 -3.65
N ASP A 127 0.68 7.59 -2.93
CA ASP A 127 0.59 7.36 -1.50
C ASP A 127 1.40 8.41 -0.73
N TYR A 128 0.70 9.15 0.14
CA TYR A 128 1.25 10.23 0.95
C TYR A 128 1.25 9.81 2.42
N PHE A 129 2.42 9.77 3.01
CA PHE A 129 2.54 9.43 4.43
C PHE A 129 3.84 10.00 5.01
N ASP A 130 3.97 9.99 6.34
CA ASP A 130 5.15 10.46 7.03
C ASP A 130 6.19 9.33 7.14
N ARG A 131 7.11 9.31 6.19
CA ARG A 131 8.17 8.31 6.12
C ARG A 131 9.14 8.41 7.29
N GLN A 132 9.44 9.63 7.76
CA GLN A 132 10.36 9.83 8.87
C GLN A 132 9.82 9.24 10.17
N THR A 133 8.55 9.45 10.45
CA THR A 133 7.91 8.86 11.63
C THR A 133 7.95 7.34 11.57
N LEU A 134 7.69 6.74 10.39
CA LEU A 134 7.79 5.30 10.22
C LEU A 134 9.21 4.80 10.55
N ALA A 135 10.24 5.44 10.00
CA ALA A 135 11.62 5.06 10.25
C ALA A 135 11.97 5.16 11.74
N GLN A 136 11.51 6.23 12.40
CA GLN A 136 11.71 6.41 13.85
C GLN A 136 11.02 5.32 14.66
N GLN A 137 9.80 4.98 14.35
CA GLN A 137 9.06 3.92 15.06
C GLN A 137 9.77 2.58 14.94
N LEU A 138 10.30 2.27 13.77
CA LEU A 138 11.00 1.02 13.50
C LEU A 138 12.47 1.03 13.90
N GLY A 139 13.02 2.20 14.24
CA GLY A 139 14.43 2.34 14.59
C GLY A 139 15.37 2.18 13.41
N LEU A 140 14.98 2.62 12.22
CA LEU A 140 15.70 2.44 10.96
C LEU A 140 16.43 3.69 10.47
N ASP A 141 16.87 4.54 11.33
CA ASP A 141 17.56 5.80 10.97
C ASP A 141 18.94 5.56 10.34
#